data_d830a3bfa2b25697e07c6841dc57ac2d
#
_entry.id   d830a3bfa2b25697e07c6841dc57ac2d
#
_cell.length_a   1.000
_cell.length_b   1.000
_cell.length_c   1.000
_cell.angle_alpha   90.00
_cell.angle_beta   90.00
_cell.angle_gamma   90.00
#
_symmetry.space_group_name_H-M   'P 1'
#
loop_
_entity.id
_entity.type
_entity.pdbx_description
1 polymer ?
#
loop_
_entity_poly.entity_id
_entity_poly.type
_entity_poly.pdbx_seq_one_letter_code
_entity_poly.pdbx_strand_id
1 'polypeptide(L)'
;MKYDAIVVGAGTAGCILAARLSEDPGRAVLLLEAGPDFPNFENLPEMLKYGWGRINLEARQAGSPYNWSYVGTANAHQSTPMPVPFWGRFFRTEG
;
A
#
# COMPACT_ATOMS: atom_id res chain seq x y z
N MET A 1 -7.13 11.90 -22.51
CA MET A 1 -6.50 10.58 -22.68
C MET A 1 -7.46 9.54 -22.13
N LYS A 2 -7.62 8.42 -22.80
CA LYS A 2 -8.51 7.34 -22.41
C LYS A 2 -7.65 6.14 -21.99
N TYR A 3 -7.99 5.51 -20.88
CA TYR A 3 -7.35 4.31 -20.39
C TYR A 3 -8.32 3.13 -20.47
N ASP A 4 -7.80 1.95 -20.80
CA ASP A 4 -8.56 0.71 -20.85
C ASP A 4 -8.68 0.08 -19.46
N ALA A 5 -7.71 0.34 -18.60
CA ALA A 5 -7.72 -0.09 -17.20
C ALA A 5 -7.09 0.96 -16.29
N ILE A 6 -7.63 1.07 -15.09
CA ILE A 6 -7.07 1.90 -14.01
C ILE A 6 -6.83 0.99 -12.80
N VAL A 7 -5.58 0.91 -12.35
CA VAL A 7 -5.17 0.17 -11.16
C VAL A 7 -4.90 1.18 -10.05
N VAL A 8 -5.56 1.05 -8.93
CA VAL A 8 -5.40 1.93 -7.78
C VAL A 8 -4.61 1.23 -6.69
N GLY A 9 -3.44 1.78 -6.38
CA GLY A 9 -2.47 1.26 -5.44
C GLY A 9 -1.35 0.48 -6.12
N ALA A 10 -0.10 0.93 -5.96
CA ALA A 10 1.10 0.28 -6.47
C ALA A 10 1.77 -0.63 -5.43
N GLY A 11 0.98 -1.29 -4.61
CA GLY A 11 1.45 -2.37 -3.74
C GLY A 11 1.75 -3.65 -4.53
N THR A 12 2.03 -4.74 -3.82
CA THR A 12 2.40 -6.04 -4.44
C THR A 12 1.39 -6.49 -5.49
N ALA A 13 0.10 -6.45 -5.17
CA ALA A 13 -0.95 -6.87 -6.09
C ALA A 13 -1.11 -5.91 -7.27
N GLY A 14 -1.12 -4.60 -7.00
CA GLY A 14 -1.32 -3.57 -8.01
C GLY A 14 -0.18 -3.52 -9.02
N CYS A 15 1.06 -3.64 -8.58
CA CYS A 15 2.23 -3.70 -9.47
C CYS A 15 2.17 -4.92 -10.40
N ILE A 16 1.82 -6.09 -9.87
CA ILE A 16 1.70 -7.31 -10.69
C ILE A 16 0.57 -7.15 -11.70
N LEU A 17 -0.59 -6.65 -11.26
CA LEU A 17 -1.73 -6.48 -12.14
C LEU A 17 -1.46 -5.46 -13.24
N ALA A 18 -0.88 -4.30 -12.90
CA ALA A 18 -0.53 -3.27 -13.87
C ALA A 18 0.49 -3.81 -14.90
N ALA A 19 1.53 -4.51 -14.44
CA ALA A 19 2.54 -5.12 -15.31
C ALA A 19 1.89 -6.10 -16.29
N ARG A 20 1.04 -6.99 -15.81
CA ARG A 20 0.38 -8.00 -16.70
C ARG A 20 -0.59 -7.37 -17.68
N LEU A 21 -1.38 -6.40 -17.26
CA LEU A 21 -2.31 -5.71 -18.14
C LEU A 21 -1.60 -4.91 -19.24
N SER A 22 -0.42 -4.36 -18.95
CA SER A 22 0.36 -3.56 -19.89
C SER A 22 1.26 -4.38 -20.83
N GLU A 23 1.28 -5.71 -20.72
CA GLU A 23 1.96 -6.59 -21.68
C GLU A 23 1.35 -6.48 -23.08
N ASP A 24 0.09 -6.17 -23.19
CA ASP A 24 -0.57 -5.87 -24.46
C ASP A 24 -0.28 -4.41 -24.88
N PRO A 25 0.50 -4.18 -25.93
CA PRO A 25 0.86 -2.84 -26.39
C PRO A 25 -0.34 -2.01 -26.89
N GLY A 26 -1.45 -2.66 -27.20
CA GLY A 26 -2.71 -1.99 -27.57
C GLY A 26 -3.53 -1.52 -26.38
N ARG A 27 -3.10 -1.82 -25.15
CA ARG A 27 -3.82 -1.49 -23.92
C ARG A 27 -3.16 -0.36 -23.14
N ALA A 28 -3.90 0.71 -22.91
CA ALA A 28 -3.46 1.80 -22.06
C ALA A 28 -3.85 1.53 -20.59
N VAL A 29 -2.87 1.37 -19.72
CA VAL A 29 -3.06 1.11 -18.29
C VAL A 29 -2.57 2.31 -17.47
N LEU A 30 -3.41 2.81 -16.58
CA LEU A 30 -3.04 3.83 -15.60
C LEU A 30 -2.86 3.17 -14.23
N LEU A 31 -1.69 3.36 -13.63
CA LEU A 31 -1.42 2.98 -12.24
C LEU A 31 -1.40 4.25 -11.38
N LEU A 32 -2.27 4.29 -10.37
CA LEU A 32 -2.35 5.39 -9.40
C LEU A 32 -1.80 4.92 -8.05
N GLU A 33 -0.87 5.69 -7.50
CA GLU A 33 -0.29 5.46 -6.18
C GLU A 33 -0.30 6.76 -5.37
N ALA A 34 -0.62 6.66 -4.08
CA ALA A 34 -0.66 7.79 -3.16
C ALA A 34 0.68 8.04 -2.46
N GLY A 35 1.52 7.03 -2.39
CA GLY A 35 2.84 7.12 -1.77
C GLY A 35 3.89 7.72 -2.71
N PRO A 36 5.05 8.08 -2.15
CA PRO A 36 6.16 8.57 -2.96
C PRO A 36 6.73 7.47 -3.86
N ASP A 37 7.21 7.88 -5.02
CA ASP A 37 7.92 7.01 -5.94
C ASP A 37 9.43 6.97 -5.60
N PHE A 38 9.97 5.77 -5.51
CA PHE A 38 11.39 5.52 -5.29
C PHE A 38 11.95 4.67 -6.44
N PRO A 39 12.25 5.26 -7.61
CA PRO A 39 12.64 4.52 -8.80
C PRO A 39 13.96 3.75 -8.64
N ASN A 40 14.81 4.19 -7.71
CA ASN A 40 16.10 3.56 -7.44
C ASN A 40 16.13 2.97 -6.03
N PHE A 41 16.46 1.68 -5.92
CA PHE A 41 16.59 0.99 -4.65
C PHE A 41 17.57 1.68 -3.69
N GLU A 42 18.66 2.24 -4.21
CA GLU A 42 19.67 2.93 -3.39
C GLU A 42 19.09 4.18 -2.68
N ASN A 43 18.09 4.81 -3.26
CA ASN A 43 17.44 6.00 -2.71
C ASN A 43 16.26 5.67 -1.79
N LEU A 44 15.94 4.40 -1.62
CA LEU A 44 14.92 3.97 -0.67
C LEU A 44 15.33 4.34 0.76
N PRO A 45 14.44 4.94 1.57
CA PRO A 45 14.66 5.08 3.00
C PRO A 45 14.99 3.73 3.65
N GLU A 46 15.92 3.73 4.60
CA GLU A 46 16.37 2.51 5.29
C GLU A 46 15.20 1.69 5.85
N MET A 47 14.19 2.36 6.40
CA MET A 47 13.01 1.69 6.96
C MET A 47 12.13 0.98 5.92
N LEU A 48 12.28 1.29 4.63
CA LEU A 48 11.56 0.65 3.53
C LEU A 48 12.42 -0.35 2.77
N LYS A 49 13.75 -0.21 2.85
CA LYS A 49 14.73 -0.96 2.05
C LYS A 49 14.71 -2.47 2.34
N TYR A 50 14.50 -2.81 3.60
CA TYR A 50 14.51 -4.19 4.06
C TYR A 50 13.16 -4.58 4.67
N GLY A 51 12.57 -5.67 4.21
CA GLY A 51 11.25 -6.15 4.64
C GLY A 51 11.21 -6.73 6.06
N TRP A 52 12.30 -6.68 6.81
CA TRP A 52 12.45 -7.30 8.13
C TRP A 52 13.27 -6.41 9.08
N GLY A 53 13.18 -6.70 10.37
CA GLY A 53 13.92 -6.00 11.40
C GLY A 53 13.15 -4.85 12.05
N ARG A 54 13.77 -4.26 13.08
CA ARG A 54 13.19 -3.21 13.92
C ARG A 54 12.86 -1.94 13.12
N ILE A 55 13.75 -1.52 12.25
CA ILE A 55 13.61 -0.31 11.44
C ILE A 55 12.37 -0.41 10.53
N ASN A 56 12.14 -1.58 9.96
CA ASN A 56 10.95 -1.80 9.15
C ASN A 56 9.66 -1.76 9.98
N LEU A 57 9.70 -2.19 11.24
CA LEU A 57 8.56 -2.06 12.14
C LEU A 57 8.18 -0.60 12.38
N GLU A 58 9.14 0.31 12.46
CA GLU A 58 8.89 1.75 12.61
C GLU A 58 8.14 2.33 11.41
N ALA A 59 8.43 1.88 10.20
CA ALA A 59 7.69 2.29 9.00
C ALA A 59 6.20 1.91 9.05
N ARG A 60 5.85 0.86 9.80
CA ARG A 60 4.49 0.32 9.91
C ARG A 60 3.69 0.90 11.07
N GLN A 61 4.33 1.66 11.97
CA GLN A 61 3.66 2.24 13.12
C GLN A 61 2.73 3.39 12.72
N ALA A 62 1.71 3.62 13.54
CA ALA A 62 0.88 4.79 13.42
C ALA A 62 1.72 6.07 13.55
N GLY A 63 1.50 7.03 12.68
CA GLY A 63 2.30 8.26 12.61
C GLY A 63 3.52 8.19 11.69
N SER A 64 3.89 7.02 11.18
CA SER A 64 4.92 6.92 10.15
C SER A 64 4.45 7.58 8.85
N PRO A 65 5.33 8.30 8.12
CA PRO A 65 4.98 8.88 6.82
C PRO A 65 4.64 7.83 5.76
N TYR A 66 4.96 6.57 6.01
CA TYR A 66 4.70 5.45 5.11
C TYR A 66 3.49 4.60 5.53
N ASN A 67 2.75 5.06 6.53
CA ASN A 67 1.56 4.38 7.03
C ASN A 67 0.37 5.34 7.03
N TRP A 68 -0.78 4.90 6.53
CA TRP A 68 -2.01 5.68 6.50
C TRP A 68 -2.57 6.05 7.87
N SER A 69 -2.10 5.44 8.95
CA SER A 69 -2.47 5.73 10.34
C SER A 69 -3.99 5.71 10.59
N TYR A 70 -4.70 4.82 9.93
CA TYR A 70 -6.12 4.67 10.15
C TYR A 70 -6.42 4.16 11.54
N VAL A 71 -7.50 4.66 12.13
CA VAL A 71 -8.09 4.16 13.36
C VAL A 71 -9.46 3.57 13.06
N GLY A 72 -9.88 2.61 13.85
CA GLY A 72 -11.18 1.99 13.66
C GLY A 72 -11.64 1.23 14.90
N THR A 73 -12.90 0.85 14.90
CA THR A 73 -13.49 -0.02 15.90
C THR A 73 -13.73 -1.41 15.31
N ALA A 74 -13.39 -2.45 16.05
CA ALA A 74 -13.59 -3.82 15.60
C ALA A 74 -15.07 -4.24 15.64
N ASN A 75 -15.84 -3.67 16.55
CA ASN A 75 -17.27 -3.92 16.70
C ASN A 75 -17.98 -2.76 17.40
N ALA A 76 -19.31 -2.82 17.45
CA ALA A 76 -20.15 -1.78 18.04
C ALA A 76 -19.98 -1.59 19.57
N HIS A 77 -19.39 -2.58 20.25
CA HIS A 77 -19.19 -2.53 21.71
C HIS A 77 -17.85 -1.94 22.12
N GLN A 78 -16.97 -1.69 21.16
CA GLN A 78 -15.68 -1.06 21.42
C GLN A 78 -15.85 0.45 21.60
N SER A 79 -15.60 0.94 22.81
CA SER A 79 -15.78 2.35 23.16
C SER A 79 -14.67 3.27 22.64
N THR A 80 -13.47 2.73 22.41
CA THR A 80 -12.31 3.50 21.99
C THR A 80 -11.79 3.00 20.66
N PRO A 81 -11.71 3.86 19.62
CA PRO A 81 -11.04 3.50 18.36
C PRO A 81 -9.58 3.14 18.60
N MET A 82 -9.11 2.12 17.93
CA MET A 82 -7.72 1.70 17.98
C MET A 82 -7.04 1.89 16.61
N PRO A 83 -5.72 2.16 16.59
CA PRO A 83 -4.98 2.12 15.34
C PRO A 83 -5.21 0.79 14.63
N VAL A 84 -5.54 0.85 13.35
CA VAL A 84 -5.68 -0.36 12.54
C VAL A 84 -4.28 -0.90 12.30
N PRO A 85 -3.92 -2.06 12.87
CA PRO A 85 -2.62 -2.62 12.69
C PRO A 85 -2.37 -2.96 11.22
N PHE A 86 -1.13 -2.89 10.80
CA PHE A 86 -0.73 -3.22 9.43
C PHE A 86 -1.28 -4.58 8.96
N TRP A 87 -1.30 -5.57 9.84
CA TRP A 87 -1.84 -6.90 9.58
C TRP A 87 -3.35 -6.90 9.30
N GLY A 88 -4.11 -6.01 9.91
CA GLY A 88 -5.55 -5.91 9.68
C GLY A 88 -5.91 -5.39 8.29
N ARG A 89 -4.99 -4.78 7.59
CA ARG A 89 -5.22 -4.30 6.22
C ARG A 89 -5.19 -5.42 5.20
N PHE A 90 -4.40 -6.47 5.44
CA PHE A 90 -4.32 -7.63 4.54
C PHE A 90 -5.50 -8.60 4.69
N PHE A 91 -6.16 -8.59 5.85
CA PHE A 91 -7.23 -9.53 6.14
C PHE A 91 -8.63 -8.92 6.02
N ARG A 92 -8.75 -7.66 5.62
CA ARG A 92 -10.01 -6.95 5.54
C ARG A 92 -10.52 -6.77 4.10
N THR A 93 -10.41 -7.77 3.30
CA THR A 93 -11.05 -7.84 1.98
C THR A 93 -12.38 -8.58 2.02
N GLU A 94 -12.92 -8.86 3.21
CA GLU A 94 -14.22 -9.46 3.38
C GLU A 94 -15.12 -8.52 4.19
N GLY A 95 -15.85 -7.74 3.49
CA GLY A 95 -16.95 -6.96 4.02
C GLY A 95 -18.03 -6.87 2.99
#